data_58504e385f3ce9a6d8da34ddcac6cdb9
#
_entry.id   58504e385f3ce9a6d8da34ddcac6cdb9
#
_cell.length_a   1.000
_cell.length_b   1.000
_cell.length_c   1.000
_cell.angle_alpha   90.00
_cell.angle_beta   90.00
_cell.angle_gamma   90.00
#
_symmetry.space_group_name_H-M   'P 1'
#
loop_
_entity.id
_entity.type
_entity.pdbx_description
1 polymer ?
#
loop_
_entity_poly.entity_id
_entity_poly.type
_entity_poly.pdbx_seq_one_letter_code
_entity_poly.pdbx_strand_id
1 'polypeptide(L)'
;MRNSRRMSRLNESRFPPTRLAFLSLVLLSACATTPPPVEKYTVEVGEEVIDGRGRFREIFCAVLQRDGTEIPDYRPCDEAMSPVSIEPDGTGEPVPQGPSRRRLVAAVVPGIGYECFAQWLQPPGTVAVHLRKYGYDQQLITVDALSGTARNARQIRDAVMAMDLGPGAPRLVLVGYSKGTPDVLEAIVGYPEIRERVAAVLSVAGAVGGSPLANDSEQYQADMLRHFPGATCDSGDGGGVESLRPNVRRAWLAEHPLRASVPAYSVVTLPDPGRISSVLRSSAKKLGRIDGRNDSQVIFDDQGIPGSTLVGYINADHWAVAVPVARSHP
;
A
#
# COMPACT_ATOMS: atom_id res chain seq x y z
N MET A 1 1.23 -61.53 -55.15
CA MET A 1 0.12 -62.00 -55.99
C MET A 1 -0.77 -60.80 -56.27
N ARG A 2 -0.68 -60.41 -57.51
CA ARG A 2 -1.71 -60.14 -58.55
C ARG A 2 -2.68 -58.99 -58.15
N ASN A 3 -2.50 -57.90 -58.86
CA ASN A 3 -3.19 -57.44 -60.09
C ASN A 3 -4.57 -56.90 -59.79
N SER A 4 -5.10 -55.84 -60.37
CA SER A 4 -4.82 -55.12 -61.64
C SER A 4 -5.70 -53.86 -61.70
N ARG A 5 -5.13 -52.86 -62.28
CA ARG A 5 -5.64 -51.95 -63.34
C ARG A 5 -7.15 -51.89 -63.59
N ARG A 6 -7.69 -50.65 -63.65
CA ARG A 6 -8.20 -50.14 -64.92
C ARG A 6 -8.38 -48.61 -64.90
N MET A 7 -7.85 -48.05 -65.95
CA MET A 7 -8.04 -46.69 -66.49
C MET A 7 -9.38 -46.52 -67.14
N SER A 8 -9.78 -45.33 -67.28
CA SER A 8 -10.45 -44.58 -68.39
C SER A 8 -11.75 -43.93 -67.93
N ARG A 9 -12.13 -42.75 -68.28
CA ARG A 9 -11.94 -41.91 -69.47
C ARG A 9 -12.31 -40.48 -69.14
N LEU A 10 -11.68 -39.57 -69.87
CA LEU A 10 -12.02 -38.17 -70.08
C LEU A 10 -13.49 -38.03 -70.57
N ASN A 11 -14.17 -37.00 -70.08
CA ASN A 11 -15.11 -36.32 -70.93
C ASN A 11 -15.10 -34.79 -70.63
N GLU A 12 -14.77 -34.08 -71.66
CA GLU A 12 -14.86 -32.61 -71.74
C GLU A 12 -16.31 -32.19 -71.77
N SER A 13 -16.69 -31.10 -71.15
CA SER A 13 -17.18 -29.92 -71.89
C SER A 13 -18.08 -29.00 -71.00
N ARG A 14 -17.87 -27.76 -71.25
CA ARG A 14 -18.77 -26.61 -71.18
C ARG A 14 -18.72 -25.79 -69.90
N PHE A 15 -17.94 -24.71 -69.99
CA PHE A 15 -18.20 -23.47 -69.28
C PHE A 15 -19.47 -22.78 -69.76
N PRO A 16 -20.19 -22.14 -68.91
CA PRO A 16 -20.86 -20.88 -69.17
C PRO A 16 -20.52 -19.80 -68.11
N PRO A 17 -20.96 -18.60 -68.25
CA PRO A 17 -20.10 -17.41 -68.21
C PRO A 17 -20.06 -16.72 -66.85
N THR A 18 -18.93 -16.08 -66.62
CA THR A 18 -18.68 -14.92 -65.75
C THR A 18 -19.90 -14.29 -65.07
N ARG A 19 -19.98 -14.50 -63.77
CA ARG A 19 -20.62 -13.53 -62.89
C ARG A 19 -19.53 -12.92 -62.03
N LEU A 20 -19.22 -11.63 -62.27
CA LEU A 20 -18.46 -10.79 -61.39
C LEU A 20 -19.16 -10.73 -60.01
N ALA A 21 -18.65 -11.43 -59.07
CA ALA A 21 -18.99 -11.21 -57.67
C ALA A 21 -18.18 -10.02 -57.17
N PHE A 22 -18.84 -8.88 -57.03
CA PHE A 22 -18.31 -7.74 -56.27
C PHE A 22 -18.10 -8.19 -54.84
N LEU A 23 -16.84 -8.41 -54.47
CA LEU A 23 -16.44 -8.64 -53.13
C LEU A 23 -16.39 -7.26 -52.44
N SER A 24 -17.53 -6.90 -51.83
CA SER A 24 -17.57 -5.71 -50.94
C SER A 24 -16.69 -5.95 -49.76
N LEU A 25 -15.49 -5.36 -49.79
CA LEU A 25 -14.58 -5.29 -48.67
C LEU A 25 -15.20 -4.33 -47.64
N VAL A 26 -15.93 -4.88 -46.68
CA VAL A 26 -16.38 -4.12 -45.49
C VAL A 26 -15.15 -3.90 -44.66
N LEU A 27 -14.56 -2.73 -44.78
CA LEU A 27 -13.56 -2.19 -43.85
C LEU A 27 -14.25 -2.00 -42.51
N LEU A 28 -14.14 -2.98 -41.62
CA LEU A 28 -14.40 -2.83 -40.20
C LEU A 28 -13.36 -1.83 -39.65
N SER A 29 -13.70 -0.55 -39.68
CA SER A 29 -13.03 0.45 -38.88
C SER A 29 -13.29 0.08 -37.42
N ALA A 30 -12.36 -0.66 -36.81
CA ALA A 30 -12.29 -0.80 -35.37
C ALA A 30 -12.01 0.60 -34.83
N CYS A 31 -13.05 1.31 -34.40
CA CYS A 31 -12.87 2.46 -33.51
C CYS A 31 -12.14 1.94 -32.28
N ALA A 32 -10.83 2.14 -32.25
CA ALA A 32 -10.07 2.09 -31.01
C ALA A 32 -10.63 3.21 -30.13
N THR A 33 -11.61 2.87 -29.30
CA THR A 33 -12.03 3.76 -28.23
C THR A 33 -10.85 3.87 -27.30
N THR A 34 -10.12 4.99 -27.38
CA THR A 34 -9.21 5.40 -26.32
C THR A 34 -10.01 5.33 -25.02
N PRO A 35 -9.53 4.57 -24.01
CA PRO A 35 -10.21 4.58 -22.73
C PRO A 35 -10.35 6.03 -22.27
N PRO A 36 -11.51 6.40 -21.67
CA PRO A 36 -11.68 7.76 -21.17
C PRO A 36 -10.49 8.09 -20.26
N PRO A 37 -9.99 9.35 -20.32
CA PRO A 37 -8.93 9.76 -19.41
C PRO A 37 -9.41 9.45 -17.99
N VAL A 38 -8.57 8.74 -17.22
CA VAL A 38 -8.81 8.49 -15.81
C VAL A 38 -9.06 9.85 -15.20
N GLU A 39 -10.26 10.07 -14.66
CA GLU A 39 -10.57 11.29 -13.91
C GLU A 39 -9.49 11.41 -12.84
N LYS A 40 -8.60 12.40 -12.99
CA LYS A 40 -7.61 12.71 -11.96
C LYS A 40 -8.41 13.24 -10.78
N TYR A 41 -8.51 12.44 -9.74
CA TYR A 41 -9.17 12.88 -8.51
C TYR A 41 -8.50 14.15 -8.01
N THR A 42 -9.22 15.25 -8.03
CA THR A 42 -8.82 16.47 -7.34
C THR A 42 -9.12 16.26 -5.86
N VAL A 43 -8.10 16.00 -5.08
CA VAL A 43 -8.21 15.96 -3.62
C VAL A 43 -7.70 17.29 -3.11
N GLU A 44 -8.56 18.04 -2.45
CA GLU A 44 -8.12 19.19 -1.67
C GLU A 44 -7.43 18.66 -0.42
N VAL A 45 -6.18 19.05 -0.24
CA VAL A 45 -5.46 18.78 1.01
C VAL A 45 -6.12 19.64 2.07
N GLY A 46 -6.67 19.04 3.12
CA GLY A 46 -7.37 19.78 4.17
C GLY A 46 -6.47 20.85 4.79
N GLU A 47 -7.05 21.96 5.20
CA GLU A 47 -6.33 23.13 5.73
C GLU A 47 -5.40 22.81 6.93
N GLU A 48 -5.64 21.70 7.62
CA GLU A 48 -4.83 21.24 8.76
C GLU A 48 -3.63 20.36 8.39
N VAL A 49 -3.47 20.01 7.11
CA VAL A 49 -2.41 19.11 6.64
C VAL A 49 -1.28 19.92 6.02
N ILE A 50 -0.07 19.71 6.48
CA ILE A 50 1.12 20.26 5.84
C ILE A 50 1.42 19.45 4.58
N ASP A 51 1.42 20.10 3.42
CA ASP A 51 1.72 19.44 2.16
C ASP A 51 3.25 19.35 1.92
N GLY A 52 3.82 18.21 2.22
CA GLY A 52 5.24 17.91 2.03
C GLY A 52 5.55 17.12 0.75
N ARG A 53 4.56 16.92 -0.14
CA ARG A 53 4.67 16.03 -1.30
C ARG A 53 5.78 16.43 -2.26
N GLY A 54 5.94 17.71 -2.56
CA GLY A 54 6.97 18.18 -3.49
C GLY A 54 8.38 17.81 -3.04
N ARG A 55 8.73 18.10 -1.79
CA ARG A 55 10.04 17.72 -1.25
C ARG A 55 10.20 16.21 -1.14
N PHE A 56 9.18 15.50 -0.75
CA PHE A 56 9.25 14.04 -0.69
C PHE A 56 9.49 13.43 -2.08
N ARG A 57 8.79 13.92 -3.11
CA ARG A 57 8.99 13.49 -4.50
C ARG A 57 10.42 13.72 -4.97
N GLU A 58 11.01 14.89 -4.69
CA GLU A 58 12.43 15.14 -5.00
C GLU A 58 13.34 14.06 -4.40
N ILE A 59 13.18 13.78 -3.10
CA ILE A 59 13.98 12.79 -2.40
C ILE A 59 13.74 11.38 -2.97
N PHE A 60 12.48 11.00 -3.12
CA PHE A 60 12.09 9.68 -3.58
C PHE A 60 12.59 9.40 -5.00
N CYS A 61 12.41 10.35 -5.92
CA CYS A 61 12.88 10.22 -7.29
C CYS A 61 14.41 10.16 -7.39
N ALA A 62 15.12 10.97 -6.59
CA ALA A 62 16.58 10.94 -6.55
C ALA A 62 17.12 9.59 -6.02
N VAL A 63 16.46 9.01 -5.00
CA VAL A 63 16.81 7.68 -4.48
C VAL A 63 16.52 6.60 -5.51
N LEU A 64 15.37 6.63 -6.16
CA LEU A 64 15.03 5.68 -7.23
C LEU A 64 15.98 5.78 -8.42
N GLN A 65 16.37 6.97 -8.81
CA GLN A 65 17.32 7.16 -9.91
C GLN A 65 18.68 6.53 -9.60
N ARG A 66 19.13 6.62 -8.35
CA ARG A 66 20.42 6.07 -7.93
C ARG A 66 20.37 4.55 -7.71
N ASP A 67 19.36 4.08 -7.00
CA ASP A 67 19.32 2.71 -6.46
C ASP A 67 18.26 1.83 -7.16
N GLY A 68 17.45 2.40 -8.04
CA GLY A 68 16.27 1.74 -8.58
C GLY A 68 16.55 0.40 -9.27
N THR A 69 17.66 0.28 -9.98
CA THR A 69 18.04 -0.97 -10.67
C THR A 69 18.37 -2.11 -9.70
N GLU A 70 18.67 -1.81 -8.44
CA GLU A 70 18.92 -2.79 -7.39
C GLU A 70 17.64 -3.22 -6.66
N ILE A 71 16.54 -2.49 -6.88
CA ILE A 71 15.25 -2.73 -6.23
C ILE A 71 14.43 -3.71 -7.08
N PRO A 72 14.03 -4.86 -6.56
CA PRO A 72 13.34 -5.90 -7.34
C PRO A 72 12.03 -5.46 -8.02
N ASP A 73 11.33 -4.48 -7.44
CA ASP A 73 10.08 -3.93 -7.95
C ASP A 73 10.24 -2.50 -8.45
N TYR A 74 11.41 -2.19 -8.98
CA TYR A 74 11.66 -0.87 -9.51
C TYR A 74 10.59 -0.41 -10.49
N ARG A 75 10.16 0.82 -10.29
CA ARG A 75 9.29 1.57 -11.22
C ARG A 75 9.82 2.98 -11.35
N PRO A 76 9.68 3.60 -12.52
CA PRO A 76 9.93 5.04 -12.65
C PRO A 76 9.14 5.84 -11.61
N CYS A 77 9.70 6.96 -11.18
CA CYS A 77 9.10 7.78 -10.12
C CYS A 77 7.65 8.17 -10.42
N ASP A 78 7.35 8.55 -11.67
CA ASP A 78 6.01 8.95 -12.10
C ASP A 78 5.00 7.80 -12.14
N GLU A 79 5.49 6.56 -12.17
CA GLU A 79 4.65 5.38 -12.06
C GLU A 79 4.48 4.91 -10.61
N ALA A 80 5.48 5.15 -9.77
CA ALA A 80 5.47 4.75 -8.37
C ALA A 80 4.61 5.67 -7.49
N MET A 81 4.47 6.92 -7.88
CA MET A 81 3.68 7.92 -7.15
C MET A 81 2.46 8.34 -7.96
N SER A 82 1.29 8.33 -7.32
CA SER A 82 0.04 8.76 -7.95
C SER A 82 0.00 10.28 -8.08
N PRO A 83 -0.21 10.84 -9.28
CA PRO A 83 -0.41 12.28 -9.46
C PRO A 83 -1.84 12.66 -9.05
N VAL A 84 -2.04 12.94 -7.78
CA VAL A 84 -3.34 13.34 -7.22
C VAL A 84 -3.29 14.83 -6.93
N SER A 85 -4.02 15.64 -7.69
CA SER A 85 -4.04 17.10 -7.57
C SER A 85 -2.69 17.78 -7.92
N ILE A 86 -2.67 19.12 -7.84
CA ILE A 86 -1.45 19.90 -7.97
C ILE A 86 -0.59 19.65 -6.73
N GLU A 87 0.63 19.19 -6.92
CA GLU A 87 1.61 19.10 -5.85
C GLU A 87 2.37 20.43 -5.73
N PRO A 88 2.77 20.83 -4.51
CA PRO A 88 3.66 21.96 -4.37
C PRO A 88 5.00 21.64 -5.04
N ASP A 89 5.69 22.69 -5.46
CA ASP A 89 7.05 22.54 -5.94
C ASP A 89 7.96 21.96 -4.85
N GLY A 90 8.99 21.23 -5.26
CA GLY A 90 10.03 20.81 -4.35
C GLY A 90 10.85 21.98 -3.82
N THR A 91 11.71 21.73 -2.86
CA THR A 91 12.55 22.79 -2.27
C THR A 91 13.74 23.15 -3.15
N GLY A 92 14.10 22.31 -4.14
CA GLY A 92 15.32 22.45 -4.92
C GLY A 92 16.61 22.21 -4.12
N GLU A 93 16.50 21.87 -2.84
CA GLU A 93 17.68 21.57 -2.02
C GLU A 93 18.32 20.25 -2.44
N PRO A 94 19.65 20.13 -2.40
CA PRO A 94 20.33 18.88 -2.69
C PRO A 94 19.78 17.72 -1.85
N VAL A 95 19.57 16.56 -2.48
CA VAL A 95 19.17 15.34 -1.79
C VAL A 95 20.42 14.62 -1.29
N PRO A 96 20.62 14.52 0.03
CA PRO A 96 21.74 13.74 0.58
C PRO A 96 21.58 12.27 0.21
N GLN A 97 22.55 11.72 -0.50
CA GLN A 97 22.54 10.33 -0.95
C GLN A 97 23.53 9.42 -0.22
N GLY A 98 24.05 9.87 0.90
CA GLY A 98 24.95 9.11 1.75
C GLY A 98 24.31 8.72 3.09
N PRO A 99 25.07 8.01 3.93
CA PRO A 99 24.59 7.65 5.26
C PRO A 99 24.19 8.89 6.06
N SER A 100 23.04 8.81 6.71
CA SER A 100 22.55 9.87 7.59
C SER A 100 23.48 10.07 8.79
N ARG A 101 23.69 11.32 9.16
CA ARG A 101 24.35 11.66 10.41
C ARG A 101 23.41 11.54 11.61
N ARG A 102 22.11 11.44 11.38
CA ARG A 102 21.12 11.26 12.43
C ARG A 102 21.07 9.79 12.82
N ARG A 103 21.21 9.52 14.09
CA ARG A 103 21.07 8.16 14.64
C ARG A 103 19.59 7.88 14.86
N LEU A 104 18.94 7.33 13.84
CA LEU A 104 17.53 6.96 13.88
C LEU A 104 17.38 5.46 13.64
N VAL A 105 16.40 4.87 14.32
CA VAL A 105 15.98 3.49 14.14
C VAL A 105 14.53 3.49 13.69
N ALA A 106 14.25 2.86 12.55
CA ALA A 106 12.87 2.64 12.08
C ALA A 106 12.27 1.46 12.87
N ALA A 107 11.40 1.77 13.82
CA ALA A 107 10.69 0.77 14.61
C ALA A 107 9.31 0.53 13.97
N VAL A 108 9.17 -0.61 13.29
CA VAL A 108 7.99 -0.92 12.46
C VAL A 108 6.95 -1.67 13.28
N VAL A 109 5.74 -1.15 13.30
CA VAL A 109 4.55 -1.81 13.86
C VAL A 109 3.67 -2.28 12.69
N PRO A 110 3.51 -3.58 12.49
CA PRO A 110 2.82 -4.15 11.35
C PRO A 110 1.30 -4.00 11.44
N GLY A 111 0.61 -4.33 10.34
CA GLY A 111 -0.85 -4.35 10.27
C GLY A 111 -1.48 -5.57 10.95
N ILE A 112 -2.81 -5.58 10.94
CA ILE A 112 -3.62 -6.69 11.47
C ILE A 112 -3.22 -8.02 10.82
N GLY A 113 -3.16 -9.08 11.59
CA GLY A 113 -2.88 -10.43 11.08
C GLY A 113 -1.41 -10.73 10.78
N TYR A 114 -0.49 -9.78 10.95
CA TYR A 114 0.91 -9.97 10.53
C TYR A 114 1.54 -11.24 11.12
N GLU A 115 1.41 -11.51 12.40
CA GLU A 115 1.98 -12.72 13.02
C GLU A 115 1.41 -14.01 12.43
N CYS A 116 0.13 -13.99 12.05
CA CYS A 116 -0.53 -15.12 11.42
C CYS A 116 0.08 -15.46 10.08
N PHE A 117 0.62 -14.46 9.38
CA PHE A 117 1.06 -14.55 7.99
C PHE A 117 2.56 -14.32 7.81
N ALA A 118 3.30 -14.05 8.89
CA ALA A 118 4.71 -13.68 8.85
C ALA A 118 5.57 -14.66 8.04
N GLN A 119 5.28 -15.95 8.11
CA GLN A 119 6.00 -16.98 7.35
C GLN A 119 5.82 -16.86 5.82
N TRP A 120 4.70 -16.29 5.35
CA TRP A 120 4.46 -16.05 3.91
C TRP A 120 4.85 -14.63 3.50
N LEU A 121 4.91 -13.70 4.47
CA LEU A 121 5.17 -12.29 4.22
C LEU A 121 6.64 -11.91 4.42
N GLN A 122 7.49 -12.87 4.80
CA GLN A 122 8.91 -12.56 5.01
C GLN A 122 9.51 -11.98 3.73
N PRO A 123 9.71 -10.67 3.63
CA PRO A 123 10.47 -10.11 2.54
C PRO A 123 11.90 -10.63 2.69
N PRO A 124 12.57 -11.02 1.63
CA PRO A 124 14.01 -11.07 1.67
C PRO A 124 14.45 -9.70 2.21
N GLY A 125 15.31 -9.65 3.20
CA GLY A 125 15.68 -8.46 3.99
C GLY A 125 16.10 -7.17 3.24
N THR A 126 15.53 -6.95 2.07
CA THR A 126 15.81 -5.85 1.15
C THR A 126 15.55 -4.48 1.77
N VAL A 127 14.45 -4.32 2.50
CA VAL A 127 14.13 -3.02 3.14
C VAL A 127 15.17 -2.69 4.21
N ALA A 128 15.49 -3.65 5.09
CA ALA A 128 16.49 -3.44 6.14
C ALA A 128 17.91 -3.21 5.56
N VAL A 129 18.25 -3.91 4.48
CA VAL A 129 19.53 -3.70 3.77
C VAL A 129 19.57 -2.30 3.16
N HIS A 130 18.47 -1.89 2.52
CA HIS A 130 18.36 -0.56 1.92
C HIS A 130 18.45 0.55 2.97
N LEU A 131 17.75 0.43 4.10
CA LEU A 131 17.82 1.38 5.20
C LEU A 131 19.24 1.49 5.78
N ARG A 132 19.94 0.37 5.96
CA ARG A 132 21.34 0.38 6.44
C ARG A 132 22.30 1.08 5.49
N LYS A 133 22.07 1.01 4.16
CA LYS A 133 22.84 1.77 3.16
C LYS A 133 22.80 3.28 3.45
N TYR A 134 21.68 3.75 4.00
CA TYR A 134 21.48 5.14 4.40
C TYR A 134 21.77 5.43 5.86
N GLY A 135 22.34 4.47 6.58
CA GLY A 135 22.73 4.63 7.99
C GLY A 135 21.56 4.53 8.97
N TYR A 136 20.48 3.87 8.58
CA TYR A 136 19.33 3.60 9.46
C TYR A 136 19.25 2.12 9.80
N ASP A 137 18.96 1.81 11.06
CA ASP A 137 18.61 0.47 11.49
C ASP A 137 17.07 0.30 11.45
N GLN A 138 16.65 -0.97 11.36
CA GLN A 138 15.23 -1.33 11.43
C GLN A 138 15.04 -2.35 12.55
N GLN A 139 13.96 -2.15 13.33
CA GLN A 139 13.46 -3.11 14.29
C GLN A 139 11.97 -3.35 14.06
N LEU A 140 11.51 -4.58 14.27
CA LEU A 140 10.10 -4.92 14.26
C LEU A 140 9.59 -4.89 15.71
N ILE A 141 8.52 -4.14 15.94
CA ILE A 141 7.76 -4.21 17.18
C ILE A 141 6.61 -5.19 16.96
N THR A 142 6.72 -6.37 17.54
CA THR A 142 5.66 -7.38 17.48
C THR A 142 4.54 -6.99 18.44
N VAL A 143 3.30 -7.03 17.93
CA VAL A 143 2.07 -6.82 18.70
C VAL A 143 1.10 -7.95 18.40
N ASP A 144 0.17 -8.21 19.28
CA ASP A 144 -0.83 -9.26 19.06
C ASP A 144 -1.67 -8.97 17.81
N ALA A 145 -1.60 -9.87 16.84
CA ALA A 145 -2.11 -9.65 15.48
C ALA A 145 -3.61 -9.33 15.41
N LEU A 146 -4.42 -9.89 16.31
CA LEU A 146 -5.87 -9.74 16.36
C LEU A 146 -6.38 -8.98 17.58
N SER A 147 -5.49 -8.33 18.33
CA SER A 147 -5.88 -7.52 19.48
C SER A 147 -6.26 -6.09 19.12
N GLY A 148 -7.06 -5.49 19.98
CA GLY A 148 -7.47 -4.08 19.88
C GLY A 148 -6.30 -3.10 20.07
N THR A 149 -6.51 -1.85 19.63
CA THR A 149 -5.48 -0.81 19.64
C THR A 149 -4.96 -0.52 21.04
N ALA A 150 -5.81 -0.49 22.06
CA ALA A 150 -5.41 -0.21 23.44
C ALA A 150 -4.47 -1.27 24.03
N ARG A 151 -4.66 -2.55 23.67
CA ARG A 151 -3.75 -3.62 24.07
C ARG A 151 -2.41 -3.52 23.34
N ASN A 152 -2.46 -3.34 22.04
CA ASN A 152 -1.26 -3.20 21.23
C ASN A 152 -0.45 -1.95 21.60
N ALA A 153 -1.12 -0.85 21.96
CA ALA A 153 -0.46 0.35 22.45
C ALA A 153 0.40 0.10 23.71
N ARG A 154 -0.09 -0.76 24.64
CA ARG A 154 0.73 -1.17 25.81
C ARG A 154 1.96 -1.96 25.38
N GLN A 155 1.82 -2.89 24.45
CA GLN A 155 2.92 -3.69 23.92
C GLN A 155 3.97 -2.81 23.21
N ILE A 156 3.50 -1.81 22.43
CA ILE A 156 4.39 -0.82 21.79
C ILE A 156 5.15 -0.03 22.85
N ARG A 157 4.47 0.48 23.89
CA ARG A 157 5.11 1.18 25.00
C ARG A 157 6.20 0.31 25.62
N ASP A 158 5.87 -0.93 25.99
CA ASP A 158 6.79 -1.84 26.66
C ASP A 158 8.00 -2.16 25.76
N ALA A 159 7.77 -2.40 24.47
CA ALA A 159 8.85 -2.62 23.51
C ALA A 159 9.76 -1.40 23.36
N VAL A 160 9.16 -0.19 23.20
CA VAL A 160 9.93 1.05 23.10
C VAL A 160 10.76 1.30 24.36
N MET A 161 10.22 1.06 25.54
CA MET A 161 10.93 1.26 26.80
C MET A 161 12.04 0.23 27.02
N ALA A 162 11.85 -1.00 26.55
CA ALA A 162 12.84 -2.09 26.66
C ALA A 162 14.00 -1.98 25.66
N MET A 163 13.87 -1.20 24.59
CA MET A 163 14.92 -1.06 23.59
C MET A 163 16.18 -0.45 24.19
N ASP A 164 17.32 -1.14 24.09
CA ASP A 164 18.62 -0.56 24.38
C ASP A 164 19.09 0.27 23.19
N LEU A 165 19.01 1.58 23.34
CA LEU A 165 19.43 2.53 22.32
C LEU A 165 20.86 3.04 22.53
N GLY A 166 21.54 2.58 23.59
CA GLY A 166 22.90 2.96 23.94
C GLY A 166 23.09 4.42 24.38
N PRO A 167 24.26 4.85 24.74
CA PRO A 167 24.56 6.23 25.16
C PRO A 167 24.49 7.16 23.93
N GLY A 168 23.91 8.33 24.12
CA GLY A 168 23.62 9.26 23.03
C GLY A 168 22.58 8.65 22.06
N ALA A 169 21.57 8.05 22.62
CA ALA A 169 20.64 7.14 22.00
C ALA A 169 20.09 7.62 20.66
N PRO A 170 20.04 6.75 19.63
CA PRO A 170 19.26 7.01 18.46
C PRO A 170 17.80 7.21 18.87
N ARG A 171 17.09 8.13 18.20
CA ARG A 171 15.66 8.32 18.40
C ARG A 171 14.89 7.43 17.44
N LEU A 172 13.77 6.90 17.91
CA LEU A 172 12.93 6.00 17.12
C LEU A 172 12.08 6.78 16.12
N VAL A 173 11.95 6.26 14.92
CA VAL A 173 10.84 6.59 14.01
C VAL A 173 9.86 5.44 14.10
N LEU A 174 8.71 5.66 14.74
CA LEU A 174 7.65 4.66 14.81
C LEU A 174 6.94 4.62 13.46
N VAL A 175 7.07 3.51 12.76
CA VAL A 175 6.44 3.31 11.44
C VAL A 175 5.24 2.41 11.63
N GLY A 176 4.03 2.98 11.56
CA GLY A 176 2.79 2.23 11.59
C GLY A 176 2.34 1.87 10.19
N TYR A 177 2.16 0.59 9.91
CA TYR A 177 1.54 0.13 8.68
C TYR A 177 0.11 -0.34 8.94
N SER A 178 -0.85 0.12 8.12
CA SER A 178 -2.26 -0.32 8.25
C SER A 178 -2.78 -0.11 9.67
N LYS A 179 -3.28 -1.18 10.34
CA LYS A 179 -3.68 -1.16 11.75
C LYS A 179 -2.55 -0.74 12.70
N GLY A 180 -1.30 -1.00 12.36
CA GLY A 180 -0.16 -0.55 13.17
C GLY A 180 -0.12 0.98 13.37
N THR A 181 -0.71 1.75 12.44
CA THR A 181 -0.81 3.21 12.61
C THR A 181 -1.71 3.59 13.80
N PRO A 182 -2.99 3.19 13.87
CA PRO A 182 -3.81 3.47 15.07
C PRO A 182 -3.21 2.92 16.36
N ASP A 183 -2.53 1.76 16.33
CA ASP A 183 -1.84 1.22 17.51
C ASP A 183 -0.72 2.15 17.98
N VAL A 184 0.08 2.70 17.05
CA VAL A 184 1.13 3.70 17.34
C VAL A 184 0.53 5.00 17.86
N LEU A 185 -0.53 5.50 17.25
CA LEU A 185 -1.18 6.73 17.68
C LEU A 185 -1.70 6.61 19.11
N GLU A 186 -2.34 5.50 19.43
CA GLU A 186 -2.82 5.22 20.79
C GLU A 186 -1.66 5.11 21.79
N ALA A 187 -0.53 4.50 21.39
CA ALA A 187 0.67 4.45 22.22
C ALA A 187 1.24 5.85 22.48
N ILE A 188 1.37 6.70 21.47
CA ILE A 188 1.90 8.06 21.60
C ILE A 188 0.99 8.95 22.47
N VAL A 189 -0.32 8.79 22.36
CA VAL A 189 -1.29 9.57 23.15
C VAL A 189 -1.35 9.06 24.58
N GLY A 190 -1.50 7.76 24.75
CA GLY A 190 -1.73 7.12 26.05
C GLY A 190 -0.50 7.01 26.94
N TYR A 191 0.71 7.03 26.37
CA TYR A 191 1.97 6.81 27.10
C TYR A 191 2.99 7.93 26.87
N PRO A 192 2.88 9.07 27.56
CA PRO A 192 3.77 10.20 27.38
C PRO A 192 5.26 9.88 27.52
N GLU A 193 5.60 8.88 28.35
CA GLU A 193 6.98 8.47 28.65
C GLU A 193 7.75 7.97 27.43
N ILE A 194 7.07 7.45 26.40
CA ILE A 194 7.77 7.01 25.18
C ILE A 194 8.12 8.16 24.23
N ARG A 195 7.45 9.32 24.37
CA ARG A 195 7.60 10.43 23.43
C ARG A 195 9.02 10.97 23.34
N GLU A 196 9.74 10.98 24.45
CA GLU A 196 11.14 11.43 24.50
C GLU A 196 12.07 10.53 23.68
N ARG A 197 11.68 9.28 23.45
CA ARG A 197 12.43 8.31 22.66
C ARG A 197 12.06 8.34 21.17
N VAL A 198 10.95 8.98 20.82
CA VAL A 198 10.38 9.01 19.47
C VAL A 198 10.69 10.32 18.77
N ALA A 199 11.38 10.25 17.65
CA ALA A 199 11.70 11.40 16.81
C ALA A 199 10.54 11.78 15.88
N ALA A 200 9.79 10.78 15.40
CA ALA A 200 8.66 10.96 14.48
C ALA A 200 7.76 9.71 14.44
N VAL A 201 6.54 9.92 14.00
CA VAL A 201 5.61 8.85 13.58
C VAL A 201 5.49 8.91 12.06
N LEU A 202 5.58 7.76 11.40
CA LEU A 202 5.32 7.60 9.97
C LEU A 202 4.16 6.62 9.78
N SER A 203 3.08 7.10 9.21
CA SER A 203 1.96 6.26 8.77
C SER A 203 2.19 5.80 7.34
N VAL A 204 2.05 4.52 7.07
CA VAL A 204 2.08 3.94 5.72
C VAL A 204 0.78 3.19 5.50
N ALA A 205 -0.04 3.64 4.56
CA ALA A 205 -1.38 3.08 4.31
C ALA A 205 -2.18 2.91 5.61
N GLY A 206 -2.12 3.89 6.51
CA GLY A 206 -2.66 3.78 7.86
C GLY A 206 -4.18 3.66 7.88
N ALA A 207 -4.72 2.78 8.72
CA ALA A 207 -6.16 2.72 8.95
C ALA A 207 -6.56 3.74 10.06
N VAL A 208 -6.18 5.00 9.88
CA VAL A 208 -6.33 6.07 10.88
C VAL A 208 -7.81 6.32 11.21
N GLY A 209 -8.63 6.53 10.19
CA GLY A 209 -10.08 6.68 10.28
C GLY A 209 -10.83 5.35 10.28
N GLY A 210 -10.10 4.22 10.24
CA GLY A 210 -10.66 2.88 10.19
C GLY A 210 -10.88 2.37 8.77
N SER A 211 -11.59 1.25 8.67
CA SER A 211 -11.98 0.64 7.40
C SER A 211 -13.46 0.24 7.42
N PRO A 212 -14.25 0.62 6.42
CA PRO A 212 -15.63 0.15 6.30
C PRO A 212 -15.75 -1.38 6.21
N LEU A 213 -14.70 -2.09 5.79
CA LEU A 213 -14.67 -3.55 5.76
C LEU A 213 -14.79 -4.15 7.17
N ALA A 214 -14.32 -3.42 8.19
CA ALA A 214 -14.39 -3.86 9.58
C ALA A 214 -15.81 -3.82 10.17
N ASN A 215 -16.79 -3.22 9.48
CA ASN A 215 -18.19 -3.26 9.92
C ASN A 215 -18.79 -4.68 9.83
N ASP A 216 -18.23 -5.55 8.99
CA ASP A 216 -18.55 -6.99 8.93
C ASP A 216 -17.31 -7.77 9.37
N SER A 217 -17.16 -7.93 10.68
CA SER A 217 -15.94 -8.49 11.27
C SER A 217 -15.71 -9.96 10.91
N GLU A 218 -16.77 -10.76 10.83
CA GLU A 218 -16.67 -12.18 10.48
C GLU A 218 -16.22 -12.33 9.01
N GLN A 219 -16.86 -11.58 8.12
CA GLN A 219 -16.49 -11.60 6.70
C GLN A 219 -15.09 -11.06 6.47
N TYR A 220 -14.68 -10.02 7.20
CA TYR A 220 -13.34 -9.43 7.09
C TYR A 220 -12.25 -10.44 7.51
N GLN A 221 -12.45 -11.13 8.64
CA GLN A 221 -11.54 -12.18 9.10
C GLN A 221 -11.50 -13.37 8.14
N ALA A 222 -12.65 -13.82 7.64
CA ALA A 222 -12.73 -14.90 6.68
C ALA A 222 -12.04 -14.55 5.36
N ASP A 223 -12.21 -13.33 4.85
CA ASP A 223 -11.56 -12.85 3.63
C ASP A 223 -10.03 -12.79 3.82
N MET A 224 -9.55 -12.36 4.99
CA MET A 224 -8.13 -12.32 5.30
C MET A 224 -7.51 -13.72 5.34
N LEU A 225 -8.13 -14.66 6.07
CA LEU A 225 -7.63 -16.03 6.21
C LEU A 225 -7.69 -16.85 4.93
N ARG A 226 -8.63 -16.53 4.02
CA ARG A 226 -8.78 -17.24 2.74
C ARG A 226 -7.51 -17.25 1.89
N HIS A 227 -6.71 -16.20 1.97
CA HIS A 227 -5.49 -16.06 1.20
C HIS A 227 -4.28 -16.74 1.83
N PHE A 228 -4.41 -17.24 3.07
CA PHE A 228 -3.33 -17.85 3.84
C PHE A 228 -3.78 -19.18 4.47
N PRO A 229 -4.01 -20.23 3.67
CA PRO A 229 -4.49 -21.52 4.18
C PRO A 229 -3.52 -22.10 5.19
N GLY A 230 -4.04 -22.50 6.35
CA GLY A 230 -3.25 -23.06 7.44
C GLY A 230 -2.57 -22.00 8.34
N ALA A 231 -2.87 -20.71 8.15
CA ALA A 231 -2.45 -19.69 9.10
C ALA A 231 -3.07 -19.95 10.48
N THR A 232 -2.24 -19.88 11.51
CA THR A 232 -2.67 -19.95 12.91
C THR A 232 -2.46 -18.58 13.55
N CYS A 233 -3.52 -18.04 14.13
CA CYS A 233 -3.48 -16.74 14.79
C CYS A 233 -3.79 -16.92 16.28
N ASP A 234 -3.01 -16.23 17.12
CA ASP A 234 -3.48 -15.98 18.48
C ASP A 234 -4.60 -14.93 18.40
N SER A 235 -5.73 -15.23 19.04
CA SER A 235 -6.87 -14.32 19.07
C SER A 235 -6.58 -13.04 19.86
N GLY A 236 -5.57 -13.07 20.73
CA GLY A 236 -5.30 -11.99 21.66
C GLY A 236 -6.54 -11.65 22.49
N ASP A 237 -6.96 -10.38 22.51
CA ASP A 237 -8.23 -9.95 23.10
C ASP A 237 -9.41 -9.97 22.11
N GLY A 238 -9.17 -10.36 20.86
CA GLY A 238 -10.17 -10.42 19.79
C GLY A 238 -10.68 -9.07 19.28
N GLY A 239 -10.20 -7.96 19.82
CA GLY A 239 -10.67 -6.59 19.50
C GLY A 239 -10.08 -5.99 18.23
N GLY A 240 -9.23 -6.74 17.51
CA GLY A 240 -8.46 -6.19 16.38
C GLY A 240 -9.32 -5.58 15.28
N VAL A 241 -10.31 -6.32 14.78
CA VAL A 241 -11.21 -5.83 13.72
C VAL A 241 -12.16 -4.76 14.25
N GLU A 242 -12.72 -4.96 15.47
CA GLU A 242 -13.62 -3.98 16.10
C GLU A 242 -12.95 -2.60 16.22
N SER A 243 -11.67 -2.58 16.62
CA SER A 243 -10.90 -1.35 16.76
C SER A 243 -10.66 -0.61 15.43
N LEU A 244 -10.91 -1.24 14.29
CA LEU A 244 -10.79 -0.65 12.95
C LEU A 244 -12.12 -0.15 12.40
N ARG A 245 -13.26 -0.30 13.11
CA ARG A 245 -14.52 0.26 12.62
C ARG A 245 -14.45 1.78 12.52
N PRO A 246 -14.95 2.39 11.43
CA PRO A 246 -14.86 3.83 11.24
C PRO A 246 -15.49 4.66 12.37
N ASN A 247 -16.60 4.20 12.94
CA ASN A 247 -17.23 4.88 14.07
C ASN A 247 -16.34 4.86 15.34
N VAL A 248 -15.64 3.75 15.59
CA VAL A 248 -14.71 3.60 16.72
C VAL A 248 -13.51 4.51 16.53
N ARG A 249 -12.91 4.49 15.34
CA ARG A 249 -11.73 5.33 15.05
C ARG A 249 -12.04 6.83 15.06
N ARG A 250 -13.15 7.23 14.45
CA ARG A 250 -13.56 8.65 14.42
C ARG A 250 -13.90 9.17 15.81
N ALA A 251 -14.57 8.37 16.64
CA ALA A 251 -14.81 8.73 18.05
C ALA A 251 -13.49 8.91 18.80
N TRP A 252 -12.55 7.95 18.66
CA TRP A 252 -11.24 8.05 19.29
C TRP A 252 -10.47 9.29 18.86
N LEU A 253 -10.43 9.61 17.55
CA LEU A 253 -9.75 10.78 17.01
C LEU A 253 -10.37 12.11 17.53
N ALA A 254 -11.69 12.16 17.68
CA ALA A 254 -12.39 13.33 18.22
C ALA A 254 -12.04 13.58 19.69
N GLU A 255 -11.88 12.52 20.48
CA GLU A 255 -11.53 12.60 21.91
C GLU A 255 -10.04 12.85 22.16
N HIS A 256 -9.18 12.48 21.19
CA HIS A 256 -7.73 12.51 21.32
C HIS A 256 -7.09 13.35 20.20
N PRO A 257 -7.25 14.68 20.24
CA PRO A 257 -6.60 15.54 19.25
C PRO A 257 -5.09 15.31 19.28
N LEU A 258 -4.54 14.93 18.12
CA LEU A 258 -3.13 14.63 17.96
C LEU A 258 -2.34 15.95 17.98
N ARG A 259 -2.03 16.43 19.18
CA ARG A 259 -1.18 17.61 19.34
C ARG A 259 0.23 17.27 18.91
N ALA A 260 0.90 18.22 18.26
CA ALA A 260 2.24 18.10 17.66
C ALA A 260 3.39 17.84 18.67
N SER A 261 3.16 16.98 19.68
CA SER A 261 4.22 16.58 20.62
C SER A 261 5.31 15.74 19.95
N VAL A 262 4.93 15.02 18.89
CA VAL A 262 5.84 14.23 18.05
C VAL A 262 5.46 14.51 16.60
N PRO A 263 6.41 14.91 15.74
CA PRO A 263 6.14 15.10 14.31
C PRO A 263 5.54 13.84 13.68
N ALA A 264 4.47 14.01 12.91
CA ALA A 264 3.79 12.92 12.23
C ALA A 264 3.81 13.12 10.71
N TYR A 265 3.98 12.03 9.98
CA TYR A 265 4.03 11.99 8.53
C TYR A 265 3.08 10.93 8.00
N SER A 266 2.43 11.20 6.88
CA SER A 266 1.50 10.26 6.24
C SER A 266 1.92 9.95 4.81
N VAL A 267 2.07 8.66 4.52
CA VAL A 267 2.14 8.08 3.18
C VAL A 267 0.80 7.44 2.90
N VAL A 268 0.10 7.96 1.92
CA VAL A 268 -1.24 7.49 1.52
C VAL A 268 -1.12 6.65 0.26
N THR A 269 -1.83 5.54 0.21
CA THR A 269 -1.86 4.67 -0.97
C THR A 269 -3.12 4.92 -1.78
N LEU A 270 -2.93 5.12 -3.09
CA LEU A 270 -4.01 5.28 -4.06
C LEU A 270 -3.59 4.63 -5.38
N PRO A 271 -3.87 3.33 -5.55
CA PRO A 271 -3.50 2.62 -6.77
C PRO A 271 -4.33 3.06 -7.96
N ASP A 272 -3.72 3.11 -9.13
CA ASP A 272 -4.47 3.03 -10.38
C ASP A 272 -5.28 1.72 -10.42
N PRO A 273 -6.47 1.68 -11.03
CA PRO A 273 -7.30 0.47 -11.06
C PRO A 273 -6.58 -0.78 -11.59
N GLY A 274 -5.65 -0.61 -12.53
CA GLY A 274 -4.83 -1.70 -13.08
C GLY A 274 -3.73 -2.21 -12.14
N ARG A 275 -3.48 -1.51 -11.03
CA ARG A 275 -2.43 -1.84 -10.07
C ARG A 275 -2.96 -2.47 -8.78
N ILE A 276 -4.23 -2.84 -8.77
CA ILE A 276 -4.82 -3.56 -7.65
C ILE A 276 -4.53 -5.05 -7.83
N SER A 277 -3.82 -5.62 -6.86
CA SER A 277 -3.49 -7.05 -6.81
C SER A 277 -4.75 -7.90 -6.92
N SER A 278 -4.68 -8.99 -7.68
CA SER A 278 -5.85 -9.84 -7.97
C SER A 278 -6.58 -10.31 -6.71
N VAL A 279 -5.86 -10.58 -5.63
CA VAL A 279 -6.40 -10.98 -4.32
C VAL A 279 -7.22 -9.88 -3.63
N LEU A 280 -6.96 -8.62 -3.95
CA LEU A 280 -7.61 -7.46 -3.31
C LEU A 280 -8.73 -6.84 -4.14
N ARG A 281 -8.96 -7.29 -5.38
CA ARG A 281 -10.00 -6.72 -6.27
C ARG A 281 -11.41 -6.79 -5.68
N SER A 282 -11.71 -7.83 -4.90
CA SER A 282 -13.01 -7.96 -4.25
C SER A 282 -13.24 -6.89 -3.19
N SER A 283 -12.26 -6.66 -2.32
CA SER A 283 -12.33 -5.62 -1.28
C SER A 283 -12.32 -4.22 -1.88
N ALA A 284 -11.47 -3.96 -2.88
CA ALA A 284 -11.47 -2.71 -3.62
C ALA A 284 -12.86 -2.39 -4.20
N LYS A 285 -13.53 -3.38 -4.81
CA LYS A 285 -14.89 -3.23 -5.34
C LYS A 285 -15.93 -3.00 -4.24
N LYS A 286 -15.79 -3.64 -3.07
CA LYS A 286 -16.68 -3.39 -1.92
C LYS A 286 -16.54 -1.95 -1.45
N LEU A 287 -15.31 -1.48 -1.23
CA LEU A 287 -15.03 -0.09 -0.82
C LEU A 287 -15.43 0.93 -1.90
N GLY A 288 -15.24 0.59 -3.17
CA GLY A 288 -15.59 1.44 -4.30
C GLY A 288 -17.09 1.77 -4.43
N ARG A 289 -17.96 1.08 -3.68
CA ARG A 289 -19.39 1.45 -3.56
C ARG A 289 -19.61 2.60 -2.58
N ILE A 290 -18.61 2.89 -1.75
CA ILE A 290 -18.62 3.97 -0.75
C ILE A 290 -17.78 5.13 -1.29
N ASP A 291 -16.52 4.84 -1.64
CA ASP A 291 -15.61 5.79 -2.29
C ASP A 291 -14.69 5.01 -3.26
N GLY A 292 -14.66 5.43 -4.52
CA GLY A 292 -13.78 4.85 -5.54
C GLY A 292 -12.29 5.06 -5.23
N ARG A 293 -11.96 6.06 -4.41
CA ARG A 293 -10.62 6.35 -3.94
C ARG A 293 -10.30 5.48 -2.72
N ASN A 294 -9.75 4.31 -2.94
CA ASN A 294 -9.36 3.39 -1.88
C ASN A 294 -8.17 2.55 -2.30
N ASP A 295 -7.45 2.03 -1.33
CA ASP A 295 -6.30 1.17 -1.55
C ASP A 295 -6.63 -0.33 -1.43
N SER A 296 -7.91 -0.68 -1.47
CA SER A 296 -8.48 -2.02 -1.31
C SER A 296 -8.73 -2.46 0.13
N GLN A 297 -8.25 -1.74 1.13
CA GLN A 297 -8.50 -2.01 2.55
C GLN A 297 -8.99 -0.78 3.30
N VAL A 298 -8.54 0.40 2.93
CA VAL A 298 -8.86 1.68 3.57
C VAL A 298 -9.30 2.69 2.51
N ILE A 299 -10.27 3.51 2.85
CA ILE A 299 -10.68 4.65 2.01
C ILE A 299 -9.60 5.72 2.08
N PHE A 300 -9.40 6.44 0.98
CA PHE A 300 -8.35 7.44 0.82
C PHE A 300 -8.30 8.45 1.98
N ASP A 301 -9.44 9.05 2.31
CA ASP A 301 -9.53 10.09 3.34
C ASP A 301 -9.32 9.56 4.77
N ASP A 302 -9.45 8.25 4.97
CA ASP A 302 -9.26 7.59 6.27
C ASP A 302 -7.79 7.14 6.53
N GLN A 303 -6.86 7.39 5.60
CA GLN A 303 -5.46 6.97 5.75
C GLN A 303 -4.55 8.00 6.42
N GLY A 304 -4.86 9.28 6.28
CA GLY A 304 -4.01 10.36 6.77
C GLY A 304 -4.16 10.61 8.28
N ILE A 305 -3.05 10.88 8.96
CA ILE A 305 -3.07 11.33 10.36
C ILE A 305 -3.47 12.82 10.36
N PRO A 306 -4.54 13.23 11.09
CA PRO A 306 -4.90 14.63 11.22
C PRO A 306 -3.72 15.49 11.75
N GLY A 307 -3.46 16.63 11.11
CA GLY A 307 -2.36 17.53 11.48
C GLY A 307 -0.96 17.03 11.13
N SER A 308 -0.83 15.93 10.37
CA SER A 308 0.47 15.43 9.92
C SER A 308 0.97 16.13 8.66
N THR A 309 2.24 15.91 8.33
CA THR A 309 2.78 16.21 7.00
C THR A 309 2.42 15.08 6.03
N LEU A 310 1.64 15.38 4.99
CA LEU A 310 1.42 14.48 3.88
C LEU A 310 2.68 14.45 3.01
N VAL A 311 3.30 13.28 2.89
CA VAL A 311 4.55 13.15 2.15
C VAL A 311 4.37 12.56 0.75
N GLY A 312 3.31 11.80 0.49
CA GLY A 312 3.09 11.29 -0.86
C GLY A 312 1.87 10.41 -1.00
N TYR A 313 1.42 10.31 -2.25
CA TYR A 313 0.43 9.35 -2.72
C TYR A 313 1.15 8.28 -3.52
N ILE A 314 1.13 7.05 -3.03
CA ILE A 314 1.84 5.92 -3.64
C ILE A 314 0.88 5.13 -4.52
N ASN A 315 1.31 4.86 -5.76
CA ASN A 315 0.56 4.05 -6.73
C ASN A 315 0.73 2.55 -6.47
N ALA A 316 0.24 2.13 -5.32
CA ALA A 316 0.23 0.74 -4.89
C ALA A 316 -1.04 0.48 -4.08
N ASP A 317 -1.55 -0.75 -4.12
CA ASP A 317 -2.62 -1.15 -3.22
C ASP A 317 -2.10 -1.36 -1.79
N HIS A 318 -3.03 -1.61 -0.89
CA HIS A 318 -2.74 -1.71 0.55
C HIS A 318 -1.63 -2.69 0.89
N TRP A 319 -1.59 -3.85 0.23
CA TRP A 319 -0.58 -4.86 0.51
C TRP A 319 0.71 -4.62 -0.28
N ALA A 320 0.61 -4.20 -1.53
CA ALA A 320 1.77 -4.01 -2.39
C ALA A 320 2.74 -2.94 -1.88
N VAL A 321 2.26 -1.95 -1.10
CA VAL A 321 3.12 -0.92 -0.50
C VAL A 321 4.04 -1.46 0.60
N ALA A 322 3.67 -2.58 1.24
CA ALA A 322 4.42 -3.14 2.37
C ALA A 322 4.96 -4.55 2.11
N VAL A 323 4.31 -5.31 1.23
CA VAL A 323 4.68 -6.70 0.95
C VAL A 323 4.65 -6.97 -0.57
N PRO A 324 5.47 -7.88 -1.09
CA PRO A 324 5.61 -8.12 -2.54
C PRO A 324 4.44 -8.94 -3.12
N VAL A 325 3.20 -8.63 -2.73
CA VAL A 325 1.99 -9.37 -3.16
C VAL A 325 1.75 -9.21 -4.66
N ALA A 326 1.98 -8.02 -5.20
CA ALA A 326 1.79 -7.75 -6.62
C ALA A 326 2.69 -8.56 -7.54
N ARG A 327 3.80 -9.11 -7.04
CA ARG A 327 4.69 -10.01 -7.82
C ARG A 327 4.06 -11.37 -8.07
N SER A 328 3.32 -11.88 -7.08
CA SER A 328 2.70 -13.21 -7.15
C SER A 328 1.24 -13.15 -7.60
N HIS A 329 0.61 -11.98 -7.48
CA HIS A 329 -0.83 -11.77 -7.76
C HIS A 329 -1.06 -10.45 -8.51
N PRO A 330 -0.48 -10.28 -9.71
CA PRO A 330 -0.60 -9.07 -10.51
C PRO A 330 -2.04 -8.82 -11.00
#